data_def360a5de3d8311b855848594bcef5e
#
_entry.id   def360a5de3d8311b855848594bcef5e
#
_cell.length_a   1.000
_cell.length_b   1.000
_cell.length_c   1.000
_cell.angle_alpha   90.00
_cell.angle_beta   90.00
_cell.angle_gamma   90.00
#
_symmetry.space_group_name_H-M   'P 1'
#
loop_
_entity.id
_entity.type
_entity.pdbx_description
1 polymer ?
#
loop_
_entity_poly.entity_id
_entity_poly.type
_entity_poly.pdbx_seq_one_letter_code
_entity_poly.pdbx_strand_id
1 'polypeptide(L)'
;MPRNINMSYIVERLEEHMKKKSIICVTIISIVIALAILIWRYFGLAIIVMIGDMNVPDKNEIIELVNENQIEITNAIENNNFENIEKIKGIEDITVEENYIDFYCGGKGIGSATSYYGFYFSKDNAIDVKENIEYPKGETLQQDGKGYSWDEPDGDNRFYVEKIIDGFFYYESHY
;
A
#
# COMPACT_ATOMS: atom_id res chain seq x y z
N MET A 1 59.95 56.47 12.90
CA MET A 1 58.83 56.93 12.05
C MET A 1 57.69 55.93 12.16
N PRO A 2 56.50 56.29 12.64
CA PRO A 2 55.36 55.41 12.68
C PRO A 2 54.82 55.21 11.26
N ARG A 3 54.64 53.94 10.83
CA ARG A 3 54.01 53.61 9.55
C ARG A 3 52.54 54.10 9.57
N ASN A 4 52.18 55.03 8.71
CA ASN A 4 50.82 55.46 8.52
C ASN A 4 50.03 54.24 7.95
N ILE A 5 49.32 53.54 8.81
CA ILE A 5 48.46 52.42 8.40
C ILE A 5 47.24 53.04 7.72
N ASN A 6 47.04 52.76 6.44
CA ASN A 6 45.90 53.27 5.71
C ASN A 6 44.60 52.56 6.21
N MET A 7 43.85 53.25 7.05
CA MET A 7 42.63 52.75 7.69
C MET A 7 41.56 52.35 6.68
N SER A 8 41.49 53.03 5.52
CA SER A 8 40.52 52.71 4.46
C SER A 8 40.80 51.34 3.84
N TYR A 9 42.06 50.98 3.65
CA TYR A 9 42.46 49.67 3.13
C TYR A 9 42.11 48.52 4.08
N ILE A 10 42.21 48.74 5.37
CA ILE A 10 41.85 47.76 6.40
C ILE A 10 40.34 47.54 6.41
N VAL A 11 39.55 48.60 6.35
CA VAL A 11 38.09 48.54 6.30
C VAL A 11 37.60 47.80 5.08
N GLU A 12 38.12 48.11 3.88
CA GLU A 12 37.79 47.46 2.63
C GLU A 12 38.09 45.93 2.67
N ARG A 13 39.23 45.54 3.17
CA ARG A 13 39.57 44.09 3.39
C ARG A 13 38.67 43.39 4.36
N LEU A 14 38.26 44.03 5.43
CA LEU A 14 37.34 43.46 6.39
C LEU A 14 35.96 43.28 5.78
N GLU A 15 35.45 44.25 5.02
CA GLU A 15 34.19 44.14 4.31
C GLU A 15 34.19 43.00 3.27
N GLU A 16 35.26 42.87 2.50
CA GLU A 16 35.42 41.78 1.53
C GLU A 16 35.43 40.39 2.21
N HIS A 17 36.15 40.33 3.36
CA HIS A 17 36.22 39.09 4.12
C HIS A 17 34.85 38.71 4.73
N MET A 18 34.10 39.69 5.25
CA MET A 18 32.76 39.47 5.76
C MET A 18 31.78 39.05 4.64
N LYS A 19 31.85 39.68 3.47
CA LYS A 19 31.05 39.29 2.29
C LYS A 19 31.35 37.85 1.87
N LYS A 20 32.62 37.42 1.81
CA LYS A 20 33.00 36.04 1.48
C LYS A 20 32.47 35.05 2.51
N LYS A 21 32.57 35.34 3.81
CA LYS A 21 32.03 34.51 4.86
C LYS A 21 30.50 34.38 4.78
N SER A 22 29.80 35.49 4.50
CA SER A 22 28.34 35.50 4.33
C SER A 22 27.92 34.64 3.13
N ILE A 23 28.59 34.73 2.00
CA ILE A 23 28.32 33.90 0.81
C ILE A 23 28.51 32.42 1.14
N ILE A 24 29.60 32.04 1.82
CA ILE A 24 29.88 30.67 2.22
C ILE A 24 28.78 30.13 3.14
N CYS A 25 28.35 30.92 4.15
CA CYS A 25 27.28 30.54 5.05
C CYS A 25 25.95 30.31 4.32
N VAL A 26 25.57 31.22 3.40
CA VAL A 26 24.34 31.09 2.61
C VAL A 26 24.38 29.84 1.73
N THR A 27 25.54 29.56 1.10
CA THR A 27 25.71 28.35 0.26
C THR A 27 25.57 27.08 1.09
N ILE A 28 26.19 27.01 2.27
CA ILE A 28 26.09 25.84 3.18
C ILE A 28 24.64 25.64 3.61
N ILE A 29 23.95 26.70 4.01
CA ILE A 29 22.52 26.62 4.42
C ILE A 29 21.66 26.11 3.26
N SER A 30 21.89 26.61 2.04
CA SER A 30 21.15 26.17 0.85
C SER A 30 21.35 24.67 0.55
N ILE A 31 22.59 24.17 0.71
CA ILE A 31 22.90 22.75 0.52
C ILE A 31 22.20 21.90 1.60
N VAL A 32 22.23 22.33 2.85
CA VAL A 32 21.58 21.62 3.96
C VAL A 32 20.07 21.55 3.76
N ILE A 33 19.43 22.65 3.30
CA ILE A 33 17.99 22.67 3.00
C ILE A 33 17.68 21.73 1.83
N ALA A 34 18.49 21.75 0.76
CA ALA A 34 18.29 20.85 -0.38
C ALA A 34 18.41 19.37 0.01
N LEU A 35 19.40 19.03 0.85
CA LEU A 35 19.56 17.68 1.39
C LEU A 35 18.37 17.29 2.30
N ALA A 36 17.89 18.18 3.15
CA ALA A 36 16.74 17.94 4.01
C ALA A 36 15.46 17.68 3.19
N ILE A 37 15.24 18.43 2.10
CA ILE A 37 14.12 18.20 1.17
C ILE A 37 14.23 16.84 0.49
N LEU A 38 15.42 16.43 0.04
CA LEU A 38 15.65 15.13 -0.57
C LEU A 38 15.38 14.00 0.43
N ILE A 39 15.92 14.09 1.64
CA ILE A 39 15.70 13.12 2.71
C ILE A 39 14.21 13.02 3.02
N TRP A 40 13.51 14.15 3.20
CA TRP A 40 12.07 14.17 3.43
C TRP A 40 11.28 13.49 2.30
N ARG A 41 11.65 13.73 1.05
CA ARG A 41 10.98 13.13 -0.11
C ARG A 41 11.13 11.60 -0.15
N TYR A 42 12.31 11.07 0.20
CA TYR A 42 12.55 9.63 0.24
C TYR A 42 11.94 8.96 1.47
N PHE A 43 12.16 9.51 2.65
CA PHE A 43 11.62 8.96 3.89
C PHE A 43 10.10 9.16 4.02
N GLY A 44 9.57 10.27 3.52
CA GLY A 44 8.13 10.53 3.53
C GLY A 44 7.35 9.50 2.71
N LEU A 45 7.85 9.11 1.52
CA LEU A 45 7.28 8.04 0.71
C LEU A 45 7.34 6.68 1.45
N ALA A 46 8.49 6.34 2.03
CA ALA A 46 8.65 5.09 2.78
C ALA A 46 7.71 5.02 4.00
N ILE A 47 7.51 6.13 4.70
CA ILE A 47 6.58 6.20 5.83
C ILE A 47 5.13 6.05 5.37
N ILE A 48 4.73 6.67 4.25
CA ILE A 48 3.37 6.57 3.69
C ILE A 48 3.07 5.12 3.32
N VAL A 49 4.00 4.43 2.64
CA VAL A 49 3.86 3.00 2.29
C VAL A 49 3.76 2.16 3.55
N MET A 50 4.65 2.35 4.53
CA MET A 50 4.64 1.61 5.79
C MET A 50 3.34 1.80 6.59
N ILE A 51 2.77 3.02 6.60
CA ILE A 51 1.47 3.28 7.26
C ILE A 51 0.33 2.61 6.47
N GLY A 52 0.37 2.63 5.15
CA GLY A 52 -0.58 1.92 4.30
C GLY A 52 -0.60 0.43 4.62
N ASP A 53 0.56 -0.22 4.59
CA ASP A 53 0.71 -1.64 4.89
C ASP A 53 0.22 -2.04 6.30
N MET A 54 0.35 -1.15 7.29
CA MET A 54 -0.13 -1.42 8.66
C MET A 54 -1.65 -1.39 8.81
N ASN A 55 -2.37 -0.77 7.89
CA ASN A 55 -3.83 -0.67 7.95
C ASN A 55 -4.54 -1.80 7.19
N VAL A 56 -3.83 -2.59 6.41
CA VAL A 56 -4.41 -3.73 5.69
C VAL A 56 -4.60 -4.88 6.68
N PRO A 57 -5.82 -5.39 6.86
CA PRO A 57 -6.07 -6.50 7.78
C PRO A 57 -5.34 -7.77 7.33
N ASP A 58 -4.90 -8.58 8.29
CA ASP A 58 -4.36 -9.88 7.99
C ASP A 58 -5.47 -10.92 7.70
N LYS A 59 -5.07 -12.12 7.29
CA LYS A 59 -6.01 -13.22 6.97
C LYS A 59 -6.99 -13.52 8.11
N ASN A 60 -6.51 -13.56 9.35
CA ASN A 60 -7.36 -13.91 10.50
C ASN A 60 -8.34 -12.78 10.79
N GLU A 61 -7.90 -11.53 10.67
CA GLU A 61 -8.74 -10.34 10.82
C GLU A 61 -9.83 -10.31 9.74
N ILE A 62 -9.52 -10.67 8.48
CA ILE A 62 -10.52 -10.76 7.39
C ILE A 62 -11.52 -11.89 7.67
N ILE A 63 -11.06 -13.06 8.11
CA ILE A 63 -11.93 -14.17 8.47
C ILE A 63 -12.86 -13.79 9.63
N GLU A 64 -12.34 -13.11 10.66
CA GLU A 64 -13.12 -12.61 11.80
C GLU A 64 -14.13 -11.56 11.36
N LEU A 65 -13.72 -10.60 10.51
CA LEU A 65 -14.60 -9.59 9.92
C LEU A 65 -15.82 -10.22 9.21
N VAL A 66 -15.59 -11.25 8.38
CA VAL A 66 -16.68 -11.97 7.69
C VAL A 66 -17.59 -12.67 8.69
N ASN A 67 -17.03 -13.37 9.68
CA ASN A 67 -17.81 -14.11 10.68
C ASN A 67 -18.67 -13.17 11.54
N GLU A 68 -18.12 -12.03 11.97
CA GLU A 68 -18.83 -11.05 12.79
C GLU A 68 -19.93 -10.31 12.04
N ASN A 69 -19.72 -10.03 10.73
CA ASN A 69 -20.64 -9.24 9.93
C ASN A 69 -21.44 -10.08 8.92
N GLN A 70 -21.43 -11.44 9.03
CA GLN A 70 -22.05 -12.33 8.07
C GLN A 70 -23.50 -11.97 7.74
N ILE A 71 -24.32 -11.71 8.77
CA ILE A 71 -25.74 -11.40 8.60
C ILE A 71 -25.92 -10.08 7.83
N GLU A 72 -25.14 -9.06 8.17
CA GLU A 72 -25.23 -7.75 7.54
C GLU A 72 -24.78 -7.80 6.08
N ILE A 73 -23.66 -8.48 5.81
CA ILE A 73 -23.14 -8.68 4.44
C ILE A 73 -24.14 -9.49 3.60
N THR A 74 -24.69 -10.58 4.14
CA THR A 74 -25.69 -11.40 3.42
C THR A 74 -26.93 -10.59 3.09
N ASN A 75 -27.46 -9.82 4.04
CA ASN A 75 -28.61 -8.94 3.80
C ASN A 75 -28.30 -7.87 2.72
N ALA A 76 -27.09 -7.31 2.70
CA ALA A 76 -26.66 -6.36 1.69
C ALA A 76 -26.61 -6.99 0.30
N ILE A 77 -26.11 -8.22 0.19
CA ILE A 77 -26.08 -9.02 -1.04
C ILE A 77 -27.50 -9.27 -1.57
N GLU A 78 -28.39 -9.75 -0.71
CA GLU A 78 -29.79 -10.06 -1.08
C GLU A 78 -30.56 -8.83 -1.55
N ASN A 79 -30.30 -7.68 -0.93
CA ASN A 79 -30.97 -6.42 -1.27
C ASN A 79 -30.21 -5.58 -2.32
N ASN A 80 -29.05 -6.04 -2.76
CA ASN A 80 -28.12 -5.31 -3.64
C ASN A 80 -27.84 -3.87 -3.13
N ASN A 81 -27.59 -3.73 -1.82
CA ASN A 81 -27.35 -2.46 -1.16
C ASN A 81 -26.15 -2.56 -0.20
N PHE A 82 -25.03 -1.97 -0.59
CA PHE A 82 -23.74 -2.08 0.10
C PHE A 82 -23.36 -0.83 0.90
N GLU A 83 -24.20 0.22 0.95
CA GLU A 83 -23.87 1.52 1.57
C GLU A 83 -23.39 1.40 3.03
N ASN A 84 -23.89 0.43 3.79
CA ASN A 84 -23.44 0.19 5.15
C ASN A 84 -22.19 -0.68 5.20
N ILE A 85 -22.05 -1.61 4.27
CA ILE A 85 -20.89 -2.52 4.19
C ILE A 85 -19.60 -1.76 3.86
N GLU A 86 -19.66 -0.75 2.99
CA GLU A 86 -18.55 0.15 2.66
C GLU A 86 -18.00 0.91 3.89
N LYS A 87 -18.77 0.98 4.98
CA LYS A 87 -18.37 1.65 6.24
C LYS A 87 -17.71 0.69 7.23
N ILE A 88 -17.74 -0.61 6.97
CA ILE A 88 -17.09 -1.62 7.83
C ILE A 88 -15.59 -1.44 7.69
N LYS A 89 -14.92 -1.18 8.82
CA LYS A 89 -13.47 -1.04 8.84
C LYS A 89 -12.80 -2.32 8.34
N GLY A 90 -11.90 -2.20 7.37
CA GLY A 90 -11.20 -3.31 6.76
C GLY A 90 -11.76 -3.71 5.39
N ILE A 91 -12.86 -3.10 4.93
CA ILE A 91 -13.32 -3.15 3.54
C ILE A 91 -12.99 -1.82 2.88
N GLU A 92 -12.24 -1.83 1.77
CA GLU A 92 -11.83 -0.63 1.05
C GLU A 92 -12.65 -0.40 -0.22
N ASP A 93 -13.08 -1.49 -0.87
CA ASP A 93 -13.89 -1.42 -2.09
C ASP A 93 -14.78 -2.65 -2.25
N ILE A 94 -15.88 -2.51 -2.98
CA ILE A 94 -16.83 -3.59 -3.27
C ILE A 94 -17.13 -3.60 -4.76
N THR A 95 -16.84 -4.73 -5.43
CA THR A 95 -17.13 -4.93 -6.84
C THR A 95 -18.16 -6.03 -7.02
N VAL A 96 -19.25 -5.73 -7.74
CA VAL A 96 -20.32 -6.68 -8.02
C VAL A 96 -20.14 -7.23 -9.43
N GLU A 97 -19.86 -8.53 -9.52
CA GLU A 97 -19.72 -9.27 -10.76
C GLU A 97 -20.91 -10.20 -10.99
N GLU A 98 -20.99 -10.84 -12.16
CA GLU A 98 -22.12 -11.71 -12.52
C GLU A 98 -22.26 -12.91 -11.56
N ASN A 99 -21.14 -13.56 -11.22
CA ASN A 99 -21.09 -14.82 -10.47
C ASN A 99 -20.61 -14.66 -9.02
N TYR A 100 -20.01 -13.51 -8.68
CA TYR A 100 -19.48 -13.26 -7.34
C TYR A 100 -19.53 -11.77 -6.99
N ILE A 101 -19.32 -11.49 -5.72
CA ILE A 101 -19.15 -10.12 -5.21
C ILE A 101 -17.82 -10.09 -4.49
N ASP A 102 -16.96 -9.18 -4.90
CA ASP A 102 -15.62 -8.98 -4.34
C ASP A 102 -15.63 -7.89 -3.28
N PHE A 103 -15.01 -8.17 -2.15
CA PHE A 103 -14.79 -7.24 -1.04
C PHE A 103 -13.29 -7.08 -0.86
N TYR A 104 -12.74 -6.04 -1.45
CA TYR A 104 -11.32 -5.73 -1.36
C TYR A 104 -10.98 -5.13 0.01
N CYS A 105 -9.96 -5.68 0.67
CA CYS A 105 -9.53 -5.27 2.02
C CYS A 105 -8.19 -4.54 2.04
N GLY A 106 -7.57 -4.32 0.89
CA GLY A 106 -6.33 -3.57 0.77
C GLY A 106 -5.16 -4.39 0.23
N GLY A 107 -4.03 -3.72 0.04
CA GLY A 107 -2.81 -4.32 -0.48
C GLY A 107 -1.57 -3.90 0.30
N LYS A 108 -0.56 -4.78 0.35
CA LYS A 108 0.76 -4.56 0.97
C LYS A 108 1.84 -4.71 -0.08
N GLY A 109 2.82 -3.80 -0.09
CA GLY A 109 3.96 -3.88 -0.99
C GLY A 109 4.17 -2.64 -1.84
N ILE A 110 5.10 -2.73 -2.80
CA ILE A 110 5.46 -1.63 -3.70
C ILE A 110 5.63 -2.15 -5.12
N GLY A 111 4.91 -1.55 -6.06
CA GLY A 111 5.03 -1.88 -7.49
C GLY A 111 4.64 -3.31 -7.79
N SER A 112 5.48 -4.05 -8.50
CA SER A 112 5.25 -5.46 -8.85
C SER A 112 5.38 -6.45 -7.69
N ALA A 113 5.82 -6.01 -6.51
CA ALA A 113 5.90 -6.85 -5.32
C ALA A 113 4.75 -6.49 -4.36
N THR A 114 3.53 -6.43 -4.87
CA THR A 114 2.33 -6.09 -4.08
C THR A 114 1.43 -7.31 -3.93
N SER A 115 1.02 -7.57 -2.69
CA SER A 115 -0.02 -8.56 -2.39
C SER A 115 -1.33 -7.83 -2.10
N TYR A 116 -2.42 -8.35 -2.63
CA TYR A 116 -3.78 -7.85 -2.45
C TYR A 116 -4.59 -8.86 -1.65
N TYR A 117 -5.43 -8.36 -0.74
CA TYR A 117 -6.18 -9.18 0.21
C TYR A 117 -7.65 -8.82 0.17
N GLY A 118 -8.49 -9.81 0.36
CA GLY A 118 -9.91 -9.60 0.45
C GLY A 118 -10.68 -10.90 0.69
N PHE A 119 -11.96 -10.81 0.51
CA PHE A 119 -12.84 -11.96 0.46
C PHE A 119 -13.89 -11.76 -0.63
N TYR A 120 -14.47 -12.84 -1.11
CA TYR A 120 -15.58 -12.75 -2.05
C TYR A 120 -16.73 -13.64 -1.62
N PHE A 121 -17.93 -13.27 -2.05
CA PHE A 121 -19.11 -14.10 -1.98
C PHE A 121 -19.37 -14.73 -3.35
N SER A 122 -19.43 -16.06 -3.41
CA SER A 122 -19.81 -16.81 -4.61
C SER A 122 -21.23 -17.32 -4.50
N LYS A 123 -22.09 -16.97 -5.45
CA LYS A 123 -23.49 -17.38 -5.51
C LYS A 123 -23.67 -18.90 -5.57
N ASP A 124 -22.77 -19.58 -6.25
CA ASP A 124 -22.78 -21.02 -6.45
C ASP A 124 -21.85 -21.78 -5.47
N ASN A 125 -21.33 -21.08 -4.46
CA ASN A 125 -20.33 -21.61 -3.52
C ASN A 125 -19.08 -22.18 -4.22
N ALA A 126 -18.73 -21.60 -5.39
CA ALA A 126 -17.59 -21.98 -6.22
C ALA A 126 -16.33 -21.24 -5.79
N ILE A 127 -15.21 -21.96 -5.72
CA ILE A 127 -13.91 -21.43 -5.30
C ILE A 127 -13.13 -20.79 -6.45
N ASP A 128 -13.48 -21.12 -7.69
CA ASP A 128 -12.77 -20.80 -8.92
C ASP A 128 -13.36 -19.61 -9.70
N VAL A 129 -14.21 -18.80 -9.05
CA VAL A 129 -14.87 -17.65 -9.68
C VAL A 129 -13.92 -16.57 -10.18
N LYS A 130 -12.69 -16.53 -9.67
CA LYS A 130 -11.65 -15.60 -10.07
C LYS A 130 -10.73 -16.15 -11.18
N GLU A 131 -11.06 -17.30 -11.79
CA GLU A 131 -10.39 -17.79 -12.99
C GLU A 131 -10.42 -16.72 -14.12
N ASN A 132 -9.36 -16.56 -14.87
CA ASN A 132 -9.08 -15.50 -15.85
C ASN A 132 -8.81 -14.09 -15.27
N ILE A 133 -8.97 -13.89 -14.00
CA ILE A 133 -8.65 -12.62 -13.32
C ILE A 133 -7.36 -12.79 -12.57
N GLU A 134 -7.32 -13.76 -11.66
CA GLU A 134 -6.19 -14.02 -10.77
C GLU A 134 -5.24 -15.09 -11.33
N TYR A 135 -5.74 -16.00 -12.15
CA TYR A 135 -4.94 -17.05 -12.78
C TYR A 135 -5.54 -17.46 -14.13
N PRO A 136 -4.74 -18.06 -15.06
CA PRO A 136 -5.18 -18.37 -16.42
C PRO A 136 -6.30 -19.41 -16.45
N LYS A 137 -7.17 -19.28 -17.45
CA LYS A 137 -8.25 -20.23 -17.70
C LYS A 137 -7.75 -21.62 -18.01
N GLY A 138 -8.32 -22.61 -17.33
CA GLY A 138 -7.97 -24.02 -17.48
C GLY A 138 -6.80 -24.47 -16.60
N GLU A 139 -6.19 -23.55 -15.87
CA GLU A 139 -5.25 -23.92 -14.80
C GLU A 139 -6.01 -24.44 -13.57
N THR A 140 -5.36 -25.30 -12.82
CA THR A 140 -5.99 -25.96 -11.66
C THR A 140 -5.38 -25.43 -10.38
N LEU A 141 -6.23 -24.97 -9.48
CA LEU A 141 -5.85 -24.68 -8.11
C LEU A 141 -5.38 -25.97 -7.40
N GLN A 142 -4.25 -25.92 -6.75
CA GLN A 142 -3.68 -27.04 -6.00
C GLN A 142 -3.91 -26.84 -4.50
N GLN A 143 -4.14 -27.94 -3.78
CA GLN A 143 -4.35 -27.86 -2.34
C GLN A 143 -3.13 -27.28 -1.63
N ASP A 144 -3.34 -26.25 -0.83
CA ASP A 144 -2.35 -25.56 -0.02
C ASP A 144 -2.89 -25.31 1.40
N GLY A 145 -2.48 -26.14 2.33
CA GLY A 145 -2.96 -26.09 3.72
C GLY A 145 -4.48 -26.29 3.81
N LYS A 146 -5.21 -25.27 4.29
CA LYS A 146 -6.68 -25.28 4.39
C LYS A 146 -7.36 -24.79 3.11
N GLY A 147 -6.62 -24.18 2.21
CA GLY A 147 -7.10 -23.60 0.97
C GLY A 147 -6.49 -24.23 -0.26
N TYR A 148 -6.46 -23.42 -1.30
CA TYR A 148 -5.92 -23.80 -2.60
C TYR A 148 -5.09 -22.64 -3.15
N SER A 149 -4.02 -22.96 -3.88
CA SER A 149 -3.18 -21.94 -4.53
C SER A 149 -2.94 -22.27 -6.00
N TRP A 150 -2.62 -21.24 -6.74
CA TRP A 150 -1.98 -21.28 -8.03
C TRP A 150 -0.72 -20.44 -7.97
N ASP A 151 0.39 -21.00 -8.46
CA ASP A 151 1.68 -20.32 -8.57
C ASP A 151 2.06 -20.28 -10.06
N GLU A 152 2.51 -19.11 -10.54
CA GLU A 152 2.96 -18.96 -11.92
C GLU A 152 4.23 -19.79 -12.16
N PRO A 153 4.27 -20.69 -13.16
CA PRO A 153 5.39 -21.65 -13.31
C PRO A 153 6.76 -21.01 -13.51
N ASP A 154 6.84 -19.88 -14.20
CA ASP A 154 8.09 -19.17 -14.54
C ASP A 154 8.07 -17.69 -14.09
N GLY A 155 7.21 -17.35 -13.13
CA GLY A 155 7.01 -16.01 -12.62
C GLY A 155 6.93 -15.95 -11.10
N ASP A 156 6.48 -14.82 -10.59
CA ASP A 156 6.28 -14.53 -9.17
C ASP A 156 4.83 -14.29 -8.78
N ASN A 157 3.89 -14.38 -9.75
CA ASN A 157 2.48 -14.25 -9.47
C ASN A 157 1.96 -15.49 -8.72
N ARG A 158 1.15 -15.23 -7.71
CA ARG A 158 0.51 -16.27 -6.91
C ARG A 158 -0.90 -15.86 -6.55
N PHE A 159 -1.82 -16.81 -6.58
CA PHE A 159 -3.17 -16.69 -6.03
C PHE A 159 -3.39 -17.75 -4.94
N TYR A 160 -3.96 -17.35 -3.82
CA TYR A 160 -4.40 -18.24 -2.74
C TYR A 160 -5.85 -17.96 -2.41
N VAL A 161 -6.61 -19.02 -2.14
CA VAL A 161 -8.01 -18.93 -1.74
C VAL A 161 -8.35 -19.96 -0.67
N GLU A 162 -9.14 -19.56 0.33
CA GLU A 162 -9.60 -20.44 1.41
C GLU A 162 -11.07 -20.17 1.73
N LYS A 163 -11.85 -21.23 1.88
CA LYS A 163 -13.25 -21.10 2.30
C LYS A 163 -13.33 -20.64 3.76
N ILE A 164 -14.07 -19.56 4.00
CA ILE A 164 -14.36 -19.07 5.37
C ILE A 164 -15.61 -19.77 5.90
N ILE A 165 -16.73 -19.58 5.23
CA ILE A 165 -18.04 -20.17 5.49
C ILE A 165 -18.75 -20.42 4.15
N ASP A 166 -19.97 -20.96 4.17
CA ASP A 166 -20.72 -21.19 2.93
C ASP A 166 -20.95 -19.91 2.14
N GLY A 167 -20.50 -19.92 0.88
CA GLY A 167 -20.53 -18.81 -0.04
C GLY A 167 -19.39 -17.81 0.10
N PHE A 168 -18.68 -17.76 1.23
CA PHE A 168 -17.62 -16.78 1.49
C PHE A 168 -16.23 -17.42 1.45
N PHE A 169 -15.30 -16.74 0.73
CA PHE A 169 -13.95 -17.20 0.50
C PHE A 169 -12.96 -16.05 0.72
N TYR A 170 -11.93 -16.27 1.53
CA TYR A 170 -10.76 -15.41 1.63
C TYR A 170 -9.89 -15.57 0.39
N TYR A 171 -9.24 -14.51 -0.07
CA TYR A 171 -8.21 -14.60 -1.09
C TYR A 171 -7.00 -13.70 -0.80
N GLU A 172 -5.88 -14.08 -1.39
CA GLU A 172 -4.64 -13.33 -1.48
C GLU A 172 -4.08 -13.47 -2.89
N SER A 173 -3.79 -12.33 -3.54
CA SER A 173 -3.18 -12.27 -4.88
C SER A 173 -1.84 -11.55 -4.77
N HIS A 174 -0.80 -12.12 -5.33
CA HIS A 174 0.55 -11.54 -5.39
C HIS A 174 0.96 -11.37 -6.85
N TYR A 175 1.50 -10.16 -7.18
CA TYR A 175 1.95 -9.78 -8.52
C TYR A 175 3.36 -9.20 -8.49
#